data_0d406e609c99802e5c5d1318e61638f8
#
_entry.id   0d406e609c99802e5c5d1318e61638f8
#
_cell.length_a   1.000
_cell.length_b   1.000
_cell.length_c   1.000
_cell.angle_alpha   90.00
_cell.angle_beta   90.00
_cell.angle_gamma   90.00
#
_symmetry.space_group_name_H-M   'P 1'
#
loop_
_entity.id
_entity.type
_entity.pdbx_description
1 polymer ?
#
loop_
_entity_poly.entity_id
_entity_poly.type
_entity_poly.pdbx_seq_one_letter_code
_entity_poly.pdbx_strand_id
1 'polypeptide(L)'
;MIGLSEKIFLPDVCFAMPRFSPEAMRANYRIVAALQAFGRTRGMTAAQVALAWLLQKEDWIVPIPGTTKLSHLEENLRSLDFKLEQSEWEELEKTVAAIPIVGSRYNSEQQKQVQ
;
A
#
# COMPACT_ATOMS: atom_id res chain seq x y z
N MET A 1 -8.50 4.65 0.68
CA MET A 1 -7.29 4.57 -0.14
C MET A 1 -7.54 5.25 -1.47
N ILE A 2 -6.58 5.98 -1.93
CA ILE A 2 -6.72 6.80 -3.12
C ILE A 2 -6.35 5.96 -4.33
N GLY A 3 -7.27 5.79 -5.27
CA GLY A 3 -6.98 5.13 -6.53
C GLY A 3 -6.08 6.00 -7.41
N LEU A 4 -5.08 5.38 -8.05
CA LEU A 4 -4.14 6.10 -8.92
C LEU A 4 -4.81 6.65 -10.18
N SER A 5 -5.99 6.14 -10.52
CA SER A 5 -6.78 6.60 -11.67
C SER A 5 -7.61 7.85 -11.39
N GLU A 6 -7.81 8.19 -10.14
CA GLU A 6 -8.53 9.40 -9.78
C GLU A 6 -7.58 10.59 -9.87
N LYS A 7 -8.03 11.65 -10.52
CA LYS A 7 -7.33 12.92 -10.46
C LYS A 7 -7.46 13.46 -9.07
N ILE A 8 -6.51 13.12 -8.25
CA ILE A 8 -6.55 13.50 -6.89
C ILE A 8 -5.88 14.84 -6.74
N PHE A 9 -6.55 15.71 -6.02
CA PHE A 9 -5.93 16.85 -5.44
C PHE A 9 -4.96 16.37 -4.37
N LEU A 10 -3.76 16.04 -4.78
CA LEU A 10 -2.68 15.89 -3.82
C LEU A 10 -2.41 17.28 -3.26
N PRO A 11 -2.39 17.46 -1.94
CA PRO A 11 -1.95 18.71 -1.35
C PRO A 11 -0.55 19.08 -1.88
N ASP A 12 -0.26 20.36 -2.01
CA ASP A 12 1.05 20.83 -2.50
C ASP A 12 2.22 20.19 -1.78
N VAL A 13 2.05 19.89 -0.48
CA VAL A 13 3.09 19.24 0.32
C VAL A 13 3.43 17.84 -0.22
N CYS A 14 2.45 17.12 -0.78
CA CYS A 14 2.69 15.81 -1.36
C CYS A 14 3.54 15.88 -2.63
N PHE A 15 3.35 16.91 -3.45
CA PHE A 15 4.16 17.11 -4.64
C PHE A 15 5.62 17.42 -4.31
N ALA A 16 5.86 18.01 -3.13
CA ALA A 16 7.22 18.30 -2.66
C ALA A 16 7.93 17.06 -2.09
N MET A 17 7.22 15.95 -1.87
CA MET A 17 7.79 14.71 -1.36
C MET A 17 8.35 13.87 -2.51
N PRO A 18 9.63 13.43 -2.45
CA PRO A 18 10.24 12.67 -3.55
C PRO A 18 9.49 11.40 -3.92
N ARG A 19 8.84 10.72 -2.95
CA ARG A 19 8.08 9.50 -3.20
C ARG A 19 6.87 9.72 -4.10
N PHE A 20 6.33 10.95 -4.11
CA PHE A 20 5.18 11.32 -4.92
C PHE A 20 5.54 12.02 -6.23
N SER A 21 6.83 12.06 -6.60
CA SER A 21 7.21 12.52 -7.94
C SER A 21 6.62 11.57 -8.98
N PRO A 22 6.31 12.06 -10.20
CA PRO A 22 5.76 11.18 -11.24
C PRO A 22 6.62 9.97 -11.55
N GLU A 23 7.94 10.13 -11.54
CA GLU A 23 8.87 9.03 -11.76
C GLU A 23 8.83 8.00 -10.63
N ALA A 24 8.87 8.46 -9.37
CA ALA A 24 8.81 7.59 -8.21
C ALA A 24 7.46 6.85 -8.16
N MET A 25 6.36 7.54 -8.45
CA MET A 25 5.04 6.91 -8.46
C MET A 25 4.94 5.83 -9.53
N ARG A 26 5.47 6.07 -10.73
CA ARG A 26 5.50 5.06 -11.79
C ARG A 26 6.35 3.85 -11.42
N ALA A 27 7.53 4.09 -10.85
CA ALA A 27 8.42 3.01 -10.43
C ALA A 27 7.79 2.20 -9.30
N ASN A 28 7.18 2.87 -8.32
CA ASN A 28 6.56 2.23 -7.16
C ASN A 28 5.24 1.54 -7.48
N TYR A 29 4.61 1.87 -8.62
CA TYR A 29 3.40 1.18 -9.06
C TYR A 29 3.62 -0.32 -9.24
N ARG A 30 4.84 -0.74 -9.46
CA ARG A 30 5.16 -2.18 -9.54
C ARG A 30 4.78 -2.93 -8.28
N ILE A 31 4.86 -2.28 -7.12
CA ILE A 31 4.43 -2.88 -5.85
C ILE A 31 2.92 -3.09 -5.87
N VAL A 32 2.18 -2.08 -6.31
CA VAL A 32 0.72 -2.17 -6.42
C VAL A 32 0.33 -3.27 -7.42
N ALA A 33 1.03 -3.35 -8.56
CA ALA A 33 0.79 -4.39 -9.55
C ALA A 33 1.05 -5.79 -8.98
N ALA A 34 2.09 -5.95 -8.18
CA ALA A 34 2.40 -7.22 -7.51
C ALA A 34 1.29 -7.60 -6.53
N LEU A 35 0.79 -6.66 -5.74
CA LEU A 35 -0.31 -6.89 -4.82
C LEU A 35 -1.60 -7.23 -5.57
N GLN A 36 -1.87 -6.56 -6.67
CA GLN A 36 -3.03 -6.86 -7.52
C GLN A 36 -2.96 -8.27 -8.10
N ALA A 37 -1.81 -8.66 -8.61
CA ALA A 37 -1.62 -10.00 -9.17
C ALA A 37 -1.78 -11.08 -8.10
N PHE A 38 -1.22 -10.87 -6.93
CA PHE A 38 -1.37 -11.79 -5.80
C PHE A 38 -2.83 -11.92 -5.38
N GLY A 39 -3.54 -10.79 -5.28
CA GLY A 39 -4.94 -10.79 -4.85
C GLY A 39 -5.90 -11.34 -5.88
N ARG A 40 -5.60 -11.18 -7.17
CA ARG A 40 -6.50 -11.59 -8.26
C ARG A 40 -6.86 -13.07 -8.20
N THR A 41 -5.89 -13.92 -7.91
CA THR A 41 -6.12 -15.37 -7.80
C THR A 41 -6.83 -15.77 -6.51
N ARG A 42 -6.95 -14.84 -5.56
CA ARG A 42 -7.50 -15.08 -4.23
C ARG A 42 -8.79 -14.30 -3.95
N GLY A 43 -9.29 -13.58 -4.96
CA GLY A 43 -10.50 -12.77 -4.82
C GLY A 43 -10.31 -11.53 -3.95
N MET A 44 -9.10 -11.02 -3.87
CA MET A 44 -8.74 -9.86 -3.04
C MET A 44 -8.31 -8.68 -3.90
N THR A 45 -8.63 -7.46 -3.47
CA THR A 45 -8.05 -6.26 -4.06
C THR A 45 -6.66 -6.01 -3.49
N ALA A 46 -5.87 -5.15 -4.15
CA ALA A 46 -4.54 -4.79 -3.65
C ALA A 46 -4.61 -4.18 -2.24
N ALA A 47 -5.63 -3.36 -1.98
CA ALA A 47 -5.86 -2.78 -0.66
C ALA A 47 -6.13 -3.84 0.40
N GLN A 48 -6.96 -4.82 0.08
CA GLN A 48 -7.27 -5.93 0.98
C GLN A 48 -6.04 -6.79 1.26
N VAL A 49 -5.21 -7.05 0.25
CA VAL A 49 -3.95 -7.77 0.41
C VAL A 49 -3.04 -7.03 1.41
N ALA A 50 -2.87 -5.74 1.23
CA ALA A 50 -2.02 -4.93 2.10
C ALA A 50 -2.53 -4.92 3.55
N LEU A 51 -3.83 -4.73 3.74
CA LEU A 51 -4.43 -4.72 5.08
C LEU A 51 -4.37 -6.09 5.75
N ALA A 52 -4.68 -7.16 5.01
CA ALA A 52 -4.62 -8.51 5.53
C ALA A 52 -3.20 -8.89 5.93
N TRP A 53 -2.21 -8.46 5.14
CA TRP A 53 -0.80 -8.68 5.47
C TRP A 53 -0.42 -8.03 6.80
N LEU A 54 -0.84 -6.78 7.02
CA LEU A 54 -0.59 -6.08 8.29
C LEU A 54 -1.26 -6.79 9.46
N LEU A 55 -2.51 -7.21 9.30
CA LEU A 55 -3.28 -7.86 10.36
C LEU A 55 -2.70 -9.21 10.77
N GLN A 56 -2.10 -9.95 9.84
CA GLN A 56 -1.53 -11.24 10.16
C GLN A 56 -0.10 -11.17 10.69
N LYS A 57 0.59 -10.05 10.48
CA LYS A 57 2.00 -9.91 10.84
C LYS A 57 2.22 -10.01 12.34
N GLU A 58 1.45 -9.24 13.10
CA GLU A 58 1.50 -9.24 14.56
C GLU A 58 0.12 -8.90 15.13
N ASP A 59 -0.24 -9.49 16.25
CA ASP A 59 -1.55 -9.29 16.86
C ASP A 59 -1.80 -7.86 17.33
N TRP A 60 -0.73 -7.12 17.62
CA TRP A 60 -0.81 -5.76 18.14
C TRP A 60 -0.82 -4.69 17.04
N ILE A 61 -0.68 -5.06 15.78
CA ILE A 61 -0.74 -4.09 14.68
C ILE A 61 -2.20 -3.78 14.39
N VAL A 62 -2.55 -2.49 14.47
CA VAL A 62 -3.89 -1.99 14.17
C VAL A 62 -3.79 -0.98 13.03
N PRO A 63 -4.10 -1.38 11.78
CA PRO A 63 -4.08 -0.44 10.67
C PRO A 63 -5.21 0.57 10.77
N ILE A 64 -4.95 1.78 10.30
CA ILE A 64 -5.93 2.88 10.31
C ILE A 64 -6.18 3.39 8.89
N PRO A 65 -6.84 2.59 8.04
CA PRO A 65 -7.08 3.01 6.66
C PRO A 65 -8.06 4.17 6.61
N GLY A 66 -7.66 5.23 5.91
CA GLY A 66 -8.52 6.38 5.69
C GLY A 66 -9.45 6.15 4.50
N THR A 67 -10.72 6.48 4.65
CA THR A 67 -11.67 6.43 3.55
C THR A 67 -12.83 7.39 3.78
N THR A 68 -13.35 7.93 2.67
CA THR A 68 -14.56 8.77 2.68
C THR A 68 -15.73 8.09 1.96
N LYS A 69 -15.50 6.90 1.41
CA LYS A 69 -16.52 6.16 0.64
C LYS A 69 -16.90 4.88 1.38
N LEU A 70 -18.20 4.65 1.51
CA LEU A 70 -18.72 3.44 2.18
C LEU A 70 -18.25 2.16 1.49
N SER A 71 -18.21 2.15 0.15
CA SER A 71 -17.73 0.99 -0.59
C SER A 71 -16.28 0.63 -0.27
N HIS A 72 -15.43 1.62 -0.08
CA HIS A 72 -14.03 1.40 0.32
C HIS A 72 -13.93 0.93 1.77
N LEU A 73 -14.79 1.44 2.65
CA LEU A 73 -14.84 0.98 4.03
C LEU A 73 -15.23 -0.51 4.10
N GLU A 74 -16.25 -0.91 3.36
CA GLU A 74 -16.68 -2.31 3.27
C GLU A 74 -15.58 -3.20 2.70
N GLU A 75 -14.91 -2.75 1.65
CA GLU A 75 -13.77 -3.44 1.07
C GLU A 75 -12.66 -3.65 2.10
N ASN A 76 -12.32 -2.59 2.84
CA ASN A 76 -11.28 -2.65 3.88
C ASN A 76 -11.66 -3.62 5.00
N LEU A 77 -12.93 -3.62 5.43
CA LEU A 77 -13.41 -4.53 6.48
C LEU A 77 -13.37 -5.99 6.04
N ARG A 78 -13.60 -6.27 4.76
CA ARG A 78 -13.50 -7.63 4.23
C ARG A 78 -12.10 -8.22 4.31
N SER A 79 -11.08 -7.39 4.48
CA SER A 79 -9.72 -7.88 4.66
C SER A 79 -9.58 -8.79 5.89
N LEU A 80 -10.48 -8.67 6.87
CA LEU A 80 -10.52 -9.53 8.04
C LEU A 80 -10.94 -10.97 7.73
N ASP A 81 -11.65 -11.17 6.62
CA ASP A 81 -12.17 -12.49 6.24
C ASP A 81 -11.14 -13.36 5.50
N PHE A 82 -10.04 -12.77 5.05
CA PHE A 82 -9.04 -13.50 4.29
C PHE A 82 -8.00 -14.10 5.22
N LYS A 83 -7.90 -15.41 5.19
CA LYS A 83 -6.89 -16.16 5.93
C LYS A 83 -6.06 -16.96 4.96
N LEU A 84 -4.78 -16.63 4.88
CA LEU A 84 -3.85 -17.28 3.97
C LEU A 84 -2.81 -18.06 4.77
N GLU A 85 -2.24 -19.06 4.12
CA GLU A 85 -1.15 -19.84 4.69
C GLU A 85 0.11 -18.98 4.83
N GLN A 86 0.95 -19.29 5.79
CA GLN A 86 2.20 -18.58 6.02
C GLN A 86 3.08 -18.61 4.77
N SER A 87 3.09 -19.71 4.03
CA SER A 87 3.85 -19.84 2.80
C SER A 87 3.40 -18.84 1.72
N GLU A 88 2.10 -18.55 1.65
CA GLU A 88 1.57 -17.55 0.71
C GLU A 88 2.05 -16.15 1.06
N TRP A 89 2.04 -15.81 2.35
CA TRP A 89 2.56 -14.52 2.81
C TRP A 89 4.05 -14.37 2.55
N GLU A 90 4.82 -15.43 2.76
CA GLU A 90 6.26 -15.43 2.49
C GLU A 90 6.54 -15.23 1.00
N GLU A 91 5.74 -15.83 0.13
CA GLU A 91 5.85 -15.64 -1.31
C GLU A 91 5.59 -14.17 -1.69
N LEU A 92 4.54 -13.57 -1.12
CA LEU A 92 4.24 -12.16 -1.34
C LEU A 92 5.39 -11.27 -0.86
N GLU A 93 5.91 -11.52 0.32
CA GLU A 93 7.01 -10.74 0.90
C GLU A 93 8.25 -10.81 0.04
N LYS A 94 8.59 -11.97 -0.51
CA LYS A 94 9.71 -12.12 -1.42
C LYS A 94 9.51 -11.32 -2.71
N THR A 95 8.31 -11.36 -3.25
CA THR A 95 7.96 -10.62 -4.47
C THR A 95 8.08 -9.12 -4.24
N VAL A 96 7.53 -8.62 -3.15
CA VAL A 96 7.57 -7.19 -2.83
C VAL A 96 8.98 -6.73 -2.48
N ALA A 97 9.73 -7.54 -1.74
CA ALA A 97 11.11 -7.20 -1.35
C ALA A 97 12.05 -7.09 -2.56
N ALA A 98 11.75 -7.77 -3.66
CA ALA A 98 12.52 -7.69 -4.90
C ALA A 98 12.26 -6.39 -5.67
N ILE A 99 11.23 -5.63 -5.30
CA ILE A 99 10.87 -4.38 -5.96
C ILE A 99 11.41 -3.20 -5.14
N PRO A 100 12.35 -2.42 -5.67
CA PRO A 100 12.88 -1.28 -4.92
C PRO A 100 11.86 -0.15 -4.83
N ILE A 101 11.77 0.47 -3.66
CA ILE A 101 10.97 1.68 -3.46
C ILE A 101 11.80 2.86 -3.90
N VAL A 102 11.24 3.66 -4.83
CA VAL A 102 11.91 4.84 -5.38
C VAL A 102 11.42 6.09 -4.68
N GLY A 103 12.36 6.97 -4.32
CA GLY A 103 12.09 8.22 -3.64
C GLY A 103 11.97 8.06 -2.12
N SER A 104 12.53 9.02 -1.39
CA SER A 104 12.37 9.08 0.06
C SER A 104 10.98 9.57 0.43
N ARG A 105 10.52 9.22 1.62
CA ARG A 105 9.20 9.61 2.12
C ARG A 105 9.07 11.14 2.24
N TYR A 106 10.16 11.78 2.67
CA TYR A 106 10.20 13.22 2.89
C TYR A 106 11.28 13.85 2.01
N ASN A 107 11.14 15.16 1.74
CA ASN A 107 12.21 15.91 1.10
C ASN A 107 13.40 16.06 2.05
N SER A 108 14.52 16.61 1.55
CA SER A 108 15.75 16.70 2.35
C SER A 108 15.60 17.47 3.65
N GLU A 109 14.76 18.50 3.68
CA GLU A 109 14.51 19.27 4.89
C GLU A 109 13.65 18.51 5.89
N GLN A 110 12.56 17.91 5.42
CA GLN A 110 11.66 17.13 6.27
C GLN A 110 12.34 15.88 6.82
N GLN A 111 13.23 15.27 6.04
CA GLN A 111 13.98 14.10 6.47
C GLN A 111 14.89 14.41 7.65
N LYS A 112 15.47 15.61 7.68
CA LYS A 112 16.28 16.06 8.81
C LYS A 112 15.48 16.19 10.11
N GLN A 113 14.20 16.49 10.04
CA GLN A 113 13.34 16.66 11.20
C GLN A 113 12.91 15.32 11.81
N VAL A 114 12.96 14.25 11.04
CA VAL A 114 12.50 12.90 11.47
C VAL A 114 13.59 12.12 12.19
N GLN A 115 14.82 12.51 12.07
CA GLN A 115 15.95 11.83 12.71
C GLN A 115 16.14 12.24 14.15
#